data_9b055fb8bde45e00c4aa3f8c5674c48f
#
_entry.id   9b055fb8bde45e00c4aa3f8c5674c48f
#
_cell.length_a   1.000
_cell.length_b   1.000
_cell.length_c   1.000
_cell.angle_alpha   90.00
_cell.angle_beta   90.00
_cell.angle_gamma   90.00
#
_symmetry.space_group_name_H-M   'P 1'
#
loop_
_entity.id
_entity.type
_entity.pdbx_description
1 polymer ?
#
loop_
_entity_poly.entity_id
_entity_poly.type
_entity_poly.pdbx_seq_one_letter_code
_entity_poly.pdbx_strand_id
1 'polypeptide(L)'
;MKILFSPSETKIAGGDKISFDKNSFIFPQLYEKRMEIVKQYNDFITSASKEELIKLFGTKKEDVLEQYSQDLFKTPTTKVIQRYDGVAFDYLEYSKLKSNEKTYID
;
A
#
# COMPACT_ATOMS: atom_id res chain seq x y z
N MET A 1 11.95 -21.19 -2.39
CA MET A 1 10.56 -21.22 -2.88
C MET A 1 9.82 -19.99 -2.36
N LYS A 2 9.02 -19.37 -3.21
CA LYS A 2 8.15 -18.26 -2.81
C LYS A 2 6.69 -18.67 -2.95
N ILE A 3 5.86 -18.22 -2.03
CA ILE A 3 4.41 -18.43 -2.07
C ILE A 3 3.74 -17.15 -2.54
N LEU A 4 2.93 -17.26 -3.60
CA LEU A 4 2.15 -16.13 -4.10
C LEU A 4 0.78 -16.14 -3.44
N PHE A 5 0.39 -14.96 -2.94
CA PHE A 5 -0.88 -14.76 -2.25
C PHE A 5 -1.69 -13.71 -2.98
N SER A 6 -2.93 -14.00 -3.30
CA SER A 6 -3.80 -13.05 -3.99
C SER A 6 -4.05 -11.81 -3.12
N PRO A 7 -4.05 -10.60 -3.71
CA PRO A 7 -4.38 -9.41 -2.95
C PRO A 7 -5.83 -9.40 -2.48
N SER A 8 -6.11 -8.65 -1.44
CA SER A 8 -7.48 -8.43 -0.96
C SER A 8 -8.03 -7.11 -1.51
N GLU A 9 -9.34 -7.03 -1.65
CA GLU A 9 -10.01 -5.78 -1.96
C GLU A 9 -9.95 -4.82 -0.77
N THR A 10 -10.19 -5.34 0.43
CA THR A 10 -10.12 -4.55 1.66
C THR A 10 -8.69 -4.48 2.19
N LYS A 11 -8.36 -3.33 2.77
CA LYS A 11 -7.03 -3.05 3.32
C LYS A 11 -7.15 -2.28 4.62
N ILE A 12 -6.20 -2.49 5.52
CA ILE A 12 -6.13 -1.74 6.77
C ILE A 12 -5.28 -0.48 6.58
N ALA A 13 -5.63 0.58 7.30
CA ALA A 13 -4.88 1.83 7.27
C ALA A 13 -3.71 1.81 8.26
N GLY A 14 -2.85 2.82 8.17
CA GLY A 14 -1.71 2.99 9.08
C GLY A 14 -0.52 2.15 8.68
N GLY A 15 0.40 1.96 9.60
CA GLY A 15 1.61 1.19 9.39
C GLY A 15 2.61 1.41 10.50
N ASP A 16 3.62 0.56 10.56
CA ASP A 16 4.66 0.56 11.58
C ASP A 16 5.91 1.36 11.18
N LYS A 17 5.97 1.84 9.94
CA LYS A 17 7.09 2.63 9.42
C LYS A 17 6.64 4.03 9.01
N ILE A 18 7.53 5.01 9.18
CA ILE A 18 7.24 6.42 8.88
C ILE A 18 7.13 6.63 7.37
N SER A 19 8.02 6.01 6.59
CA SER A 19 8.03 6.10 5.13
C SER A 19 8.69 4.87 4.51
N PHE A 20 8.68 4.83 3.20
CA PHE A 20 9.36 3.78 2.45
C PHE A 20 10.70 4.27 1.88
N ASP A 21 11.61 3.33 1.59
CA ASP A 21 12.88 3.57 0.93
C ASP A 21 13.17 2.51 -0.13
N LYS A 22 14.36 2.56 -0.73
CA LYS A 22 14.78 1.60 -1.76
C LYS A 22 14.67 0.14 -1.29
N ASN A 23 14.96 -0.11 -0.02
CA ASN A 23 14.93 -1.45 0.56
C ASN A 23 13.53 -1.93 0.94
N SER A 24 12.53 -1.06 0.84
CA SER A 24 11.13 -1.42 1.09
C SER A 24 10.53 -2.29 -0.01
N PHE A 25 11.19 -2.42 -1.16
CA PHE A 25 10.64 -3.11 -2.34
C PHE A 25 11.46 -4.34 -2.67
N ILE A 26 10.76 -5.38 -3.18
CA ILE A 26 11.37 -6.66 -3.54
C ILE A 26 12.38 -6.53 -4.69
N PHE A 27 12.20 -5.52 -5.56
CA PHE A 27 13.12 -5.23 -6.69
C PHE A 27 13.71 -3.82 -6.54
N PRO A 28 14.77 -3.65 -5.71
CA PRO A 28 15.36 -2.32 -5.49
C PRO A 28 15.87 -1.65 -6.75
N GLN A 29 16.26 -2.41 -7.78
CA GLN A 29 16.74 -1.88 -9.05
C GLN A 29 15.67 -1.12 -9.84
N LEU A 30 14.39 -1.30 -9.51
CA LEU A 30 13.28 -0.60 -10.14
C LEU A 30 12.82 0.62 -9.35
N TYR A 31 13.52 0.95 -8.26
CA TYR A 31 13.10 2.00 -7.34
C TYR A 31 12.95 3.37 -8.02
N GLU A 32 13.91 3.77 -8.86
CA GLU A 32 13.88 5.07 -9.53
C GLU A 32 12.66 5.19 -10.46
N LYS A 33 12.39 4.16 -11.26
CA LYS A 33 11.21 4.14 -12.13
C LYS A 33 9.92 4.18 -11.33
N ARG A 34 9.88 3.45 -10.22
CA ARG A 34 8.74 3.47 -9.31
C ARG A 34 8.53 4.88 -8.74
N MET A 35 9.60 5.56 -8.36
CA MET A 35 9.51 6.91 -7.80
C MET A 35 8.99 7.92 -8.81
N GLU A 36 9.32 7.80 -10.08
CA GLU A 36 8.77 8.67 -11.12
C GLU A 36 7.23 8.54 -11.17
N ILE A 37 6.73 7.31 -11.16
CA ILE A 37 5.29 7.04 -11.20
C ILE A 37 4.62 7.50 -9.91
N VAL A 38 5.18 7.19 -8.78
CA VAL A 38 4.65 7.58 -7.47
C VAL A 38 4.59 9.09 -7.35
N LYS A 39 5.63 9.79 -7.78
CA LYS A 39 5.68 11.25 -7.75
C LYS A 39 4.57 11.87 -8.61
N GLN A 40 4.41 11.39 -9.83
CA GLN A 40 3.35 11.86 -10.73
C GLN A 40 1.97 11.63 -10.14
N TYR A 41 1.74 10.44 -9.60
CA TYR A 41 0.48 10.11 -8.93
C TYR A 41 0.26 11.00 -7.71
N ASN A 42 1.27 11.15 -6.87
CA ASN A 42 1.18 11.96 -5.65
C ASN A 42 0.91 13.43 -5.97
N ASP A 43 1.59 13.99 -6.97
CA ASP A 43 1.36 15.36 -7.42
C ASP A 43 -0.09 15.53 -7.93
N PHE A 44 -0.61 14.55 -8.65
CA PHE A 44 -1.99 14.59 -9.13
C PHE A 44 -2.99 14.58 -7.96
N ILE A 45 -2.89 13.64 -7.03
CA ILE A 45 -3.87 13.51 -5.94
C ILE A 45 -3.84 14.69 -4.97
N THR A 46 -2.69 15.34 -4.81
CA THR A 46 -2.56 16.50 -3.90
C THR A 46 -3.03 17.81 -4.54
N SER A 47 -3.06 17.89 -5.87
CA SER A 47 -3.48 19.09 -6.60
C SER A 47 -4.82 18.97 -7.30
N ALA A 48 -5.39 17.78 -7.38
CA ALA A 48 -6.65 17.52 -8.09
C ALA A 48 -7.84 18.16 -7.38
N SER A 49 -8.85 18.55 -8.17
CA SER A 49 -10.13 19.00 -7.63
C SER A 49 -10.91 17.83 -7.05
N LYS A 50 -11.92 18.14 -6.23
CA LYS A 50 -12.80 17.11 -5.65
C LYS A 50 -13.47 16.27 -6.75
N GLU A 51 -13.90 16.91 -7.84
CA GLU A 51 -14.54 16.23 -8.97
C GLU A 51 -13.60 15.24 -9.65
N GLU A 52 -12.33 15.62 -9.83
CA GLU A 52 -11.30 14.76 -10.40
C GLU A 52 -11.01 13.55 -9.51
N LEU A 53 -10.97 13.76 -8.19
CA LEU A 53 -10.77 12.68 -7.21
C LEU A 53 -11.96 11.72 -7.19
N ILE A 54 -13.19 12.23 -7.26
CA ILE A 54 -14.39 11.40 -7.36
C ILE A 54 -14.32 10.51 -8.60
N LYS A 55 -13.91 11.06 -9.72
CA LYS A 55 -13.78 10.35 -10.98
C LYS A 55 -12.69 9.28 -10.91
N LEU A 56 -11.56 9.61 -10.30
CA LEU A 56 -10.43 8.68 -10.16
C LEU A 56 -10.75 7.51 -9.25
N PHE A 57 -11.29 7.79 -8.07
CA PHE A 57 -11.52 6.75 -7.04
C PHE A 57 -12.90 6.10 -7.11
N GLY A 58 -13.80 6.63 -7.93
CA GLY A 58 -15.14 6.05 -8.11
C GLY A 58 -16.04 6.14 -6.89
N THR A 59 -15.81 7.09 -5.99
CA THR A 59 -16.60 7.28 -4.78
C THR A 59 -16.85 8.77 -4.52
N LYS A 60 -17.98 9.09 -3.90
CA LYS A 60 -18.33 10.45 -3.46
C LYS A 60 -18.18 10.65 -1.96
N LYS A 61 -17.78 9.62 -1.23
CA LYS A 61 -17.61 9.68 0.23
C LYS A 61 -16.39 10.53 0.57
N GLU A 62 -16.59 11.62 1.30
CA GLU A 62 -15.53 12.58 1.63
C GLU A 62 -14.41 11.96 2.47
N ASP A 63 -14.75 11.12 3.44
CA ASP A 63 -13.79 10.41 4.27
C ASP A 63 -12.87 9.50 3.45
N VAL A 64 -13.42 8.80 2.46
CA VAL A 64 -12.67 7.94 1.56
C VAL A 64 -11.77 8.77 0.65
N LEU A 65 -12.29 9.87 0.09
CA LEU A 65 -11.51 10.77 -0.77
C LEU A 65 -10.35 11.38 0.00
N GLU A 66 -10.58 11.82 1.22
CA GLU A 66 -9.54 12.38 2.09
C GLU A 66 -8.46 11.35 2.39
N GLN A 67 -8.85 10.13 2.73
CA GLN A 67 -7.93 9.04 3.01
C GLN A 67 -7.07 8.69 1.79
N TYR A 68 -7.67 8.62 0.60
CA TYR A 68 -6.98 8.19 -0.61
C TYR A 68 -6.12 9.28 -1.24
N SER A 69 -6.39 10.55 -0.93
CA SER A 69 -5.64 11.68 -1.47
C SER A 69 -4.52 12.18 -0.57
N GLN A 70 -4.14 11.42 0.45
CA GLN A 70 -3.02 11.77 1.32
C GLN A 70 -1.68 11.71 0.56
N ASP A 71 -0.75 12.55 1.00
CA ASP A 71 0.61 12.56 0.46
C ASP A 71 1.31 11.24 0.76
N LEU A 72 1.63 10.47 -0.28
CA LEU A 72 2.22 9.15 -0.15
C LEU A 72 3.60 9.16 0.52
N PHE A 73 4.33 10.28 0.45
CA PHE A 73 5.64 10.41 1.10
C PHE A 73 5.55 10.68 2.60
N LYS A 74 4.36 11.00 3.10
CA LYS A 74 4.11 11.34 4.50
C LYS A 74 3.23 10.35 5.23
N THR A 75 2.65 9.38 4.51
CA THR A 75 1.77 8.38 5.12
C THR A 75 2.57 7.21 5.69
N PRO A 76 2.12 6.61 6.80
CA PRO A 76 2.75 5.42 7.35
C PRO A 76 2.71 4.25 6.37
N THR A 77 3.74 3.41 6.42
CA THR A 77 3.88 2.25 5.55
C THR A 77 3.96 0.96 6.35
N THR A 78 3.64 -0.14 5.70
CA THR A 78 3.77 -1.48 6.26
C THR A 78 4.01 -2.47 5.13
N LYS A 79 4.37 -3.70 5.46
CA LYS A 79 4.48 -4.76 4.44
C LYS A 79 3.12 -4.97 3.77
N VAL A 80 3.15 -5.24 2.46
CA VAL A 80 1.93 -5.46 1.67
C VAL A 80 1.05 -6.55 2.28
N ILE A 81 1.65 -7.66 2.70
CA ILE A 81 0.91 -8.77 3.31
C ILE A 81 0.18 -8.36 4.60
N GLN A 82 0.74 -7.41 5.33
CA GLN A 82 0.10 -6.87 6.54
C GLN A 82 -0.95 -5.80 6.23
N ARG A 83 -0.86 -5.18 5.05
CA ARG A 83 -1.84 -4.19 4.58
C ARG A 83 -3.15 -4.84 4.16
N TYR A 84 -3.08 -6.03 3.58
CA TYR A 84 -4.26 -6.74 3.12
C TYR A 84 -5.08 -7.29 4.29
N ASP A 85 -6.39 -7.25 4.13
CA ASP A 85 -7.38 -7.69 5.11
C ASP A 85 -8.36 -8.63 4.42
N GLY A 86 -9.07 -9.45 5.21
CA GLY A 86 -10.05 -10.39 4.68
C GLY A 86 -9.85 -11.80 5.21
N VAL A 87 -10.73 -12.71 4.83
CA VAL A 87 -10.82 -14.06 5.42
C VAL A 87 -9.53 -14.86 5.24
N ALA A 88 -8.94 -14.85 4.04
CA ALA A 88 -7.71 -15.60 3.79
C ALA A 88 -6.53 -15.07 4.62
N PHE A 89 -6.45 -13.75 4.80
CA PHE A 89 -5.39 -13.13 5.59
C PHE A 89 -5.59 -13.31 7.08
N ASP A 90 -6.85 -13.37 7.54
CA ASP A 90 -7.17 -13.69 8.93
C ASP A 90 -6.72 -15.12 9.26
N TYR A 91 -6.96 -16.08 8.38
CA TYR A 91 -6.51 -17.46 8.56
C TYR A 91 -4.99 -17.60 8.49
N LEU A 92 -4.33 -16.79 7.67
CA LEU A 92 -2.87 -16.81 7.54
C LEU A 92 -2.17 -16.40 8.84
N GLU A 93 -2.72 -15.43 9.57
CA GLU A 93 -2.14 -14.91 10.80
C GLU A 93 -0.65 -14.56 10.66
N TYR A 94 -0.31 -13.76 9.64
CA TYR A 94 1.07 -13.46 9.26
C TYR A 94 1.94 -12.99 10.44
N SER A 95 1.41 -12.17 11.32
CA SER A 95 2.13 -11.64 12.48
C SER A 95 2.60 -12.72 13.46
N LYS A 96 1.95 -13.89 13.43
CA LYS A 96 2.29 -15.03 14.29
C LYS A 96 3.27 -16.01 13.65
N LEU A 97 3.61 -15.81 12.37
CA LEU A 97 4.55 -16.68 11.67
C LEU A 97 5.98 -16.45 12.14
N LYS A 98 6.81 -17.49 12.10
CA LYS A 98 8.23 -17.41 12.37
C LYS A 98 8.96 -16.73 11.20
N SER A 99 10.15 -16.17 11.45
CA SER A 99 10.92 -15.46 10.42
C SER A 99 11.18 -16.30 9.18
N ASN A 100 11.51 -17.59 9.34
CA ASN A 100 11.72 -18.49 8.22
C ASN A 100 10.44 -18.76 7.42
N GLU A 101 9.29 -18.81 8.08
CA GLU A 101 7.99 -18.98 7.44
C GLU A 101 7.60 -17.73 6.64
N LYS A 102 7.82 -16.54 7.20
CA LYS A 102 7.56 -15.25 6.54
C LYS A 102 8.35 -15.10 5.24
N THR A 103 9.57 -15.63 5.18
CA THR A 103 10.43 -15.56 4.01
C THR A 103 9.79 -16.16 2.75
N TYR A 104 8.93 -17.16 2.89
CA TYR A 104 8.24 -17.77 1.77
C TYR A 104 7.14 -16.86 1.17
N ILE A 105 6.65 -15.89 1.95
CA ILE A 105 5.53 -15.02 1.57
C ILE A 105 6.02 -13.63 1.20
N ASP A 106 7.03 -13.12 1.88
CA ASP A 106 7.57 -11.76 1.70
C ASP A 106 8.07 -11.43 0.29
#